data_50864b0b76b05ebe97f2fb9ddf1f8f1a
#
_entry.id   50864b0b76b05ebe97f2fb9ddf1f8f1a
#
_cell.length_a   1.000
_cell.length_b   1.000
_cell.length_c   1.000
_cell.angle_alpha   90.00
_cell.angle_beta   90.00
_cell.angle_gamma   90.00
#
_symmetry.space_group_name_H-M   'P 1'
#
loop_
_entity.id
_entity.type
_entity.pdbx_description
1 polymer ?
#
loop_
_entity_poly.entity_id
_entity_poly.type
_entity_poly.pdbx_seq_one_letter_code
_entity_poly.pdbx_strand_id
1 'polypeptide(L)'
;MESTPVNTSPTERNNGDNPKLDRVLCLGGGATNLTLMSGALYTLNQAGLHEPGRGPNVITMAGAGAVVGLHYLAPKGLKNNVRFSLEALENTINLGVSDAIYEAFPINYKVFTKGGPSADLFNEFWSSLPEVREAMHQSGTSDDEALLADSLLFAGAAMCPTDVSFFSEGVCGHSRFLEEFIDFEALQRVDPNDIAIEINAFCIEDHELVDFTNYECDSDGVPTKDSKGRYIPQAITPDHLRAALAFPFLHPPYKLADKHYFEGAAIQCLNDYTIEDAKRIEWVLVLDPLRKNMIGMPQNLWDAFALSILMPTVGLTELGRLILETKNGFLHSDLAQTDEFAALAEKLKQLSASRNRKLNPFELMVLLADRATPNKKEPSELYGAEFHIPDDKVRAAWGWSRSSMKDLFSIGKEAGTQLAIEMYGKRHIGLKGVSAP
;
A
#
# COMPACT_ATOMS: atom_id res chain seq x y z
N MET A 1 -7.19 54.84 46.06
CA MET A 1 -7.45 54.49 44.68
C MET A 1 -6.22 53.79 44.18
N GLU A 2 -6.18 52.48 44.33
CA GLU A 2 -5.05 51.61 44.00
C GLU A 2 -5.23 51.10 42.59
N SER A 3 -4.25 51.31 41.75
CA SER A 3 -4.17 50.79 40.38
C SER A 3 -3.50 49.41 40.42
N THR A 4 -4.25 48.37 40.09
CA THR A 4 -3.78 47.00 39.89
C THR A 4 -2.88 46.90 38.66
N PRO A 5 -1.74 46.18 38.73
CA PRO A 5 -0.90 45.96 37.56
C PRO A 5 -1.47 44.89 36.66
N VAL A 6 -1.59 45.18 35.38
CA VAL A 6 -1.91 44.27 34.31
C VAL A 6 -0.77 43.30 34.11
N ASN A 7 -1.06 42.02 34.41
CA ASN A 7 -0.17 40.90 34.22
C ASN A 7 -0.14 40.53 32.72
N THR A 8 0.85 40.99 31.97
CA THR A 8 1.11 40.58 30.59
C THR A 8 1.77 39.21 30.62
N SER A 9 0.98 38.18 30.22
CA SER A 9 1.48 36.83 29.93
C SER A 9 2.65 36.89 28.93
N PRO A 10 3.68 36.06 29.12
CA PRO A 10 4.76 36.00 28.17
C PRO A 10 4.23 35.52 26.82
N THR A 11 4.42 36.32 25.81
CA THR A 11 4.25 36.02 24.38
C THR A 11 4.88 34.64 24.12
N GLU A 12 4.06 33.66 23.73
CA GLU A 12 4.51 32.43 23.11
C GLU A 12 5.47 32.80 21.98
N ARG A 13 6.73 32.46 22.17
CA ARG A 13 7.73 32.51 21.11
C ARG A 13 7.24 31.55 20.05
N ASN A 14 6.88 32.05 18.89
CA ASN A 14 6.81 31.30 17.65
C ASN A 14 8.12 30.52 17.52
N ASN A 15 8.09 29.23 17.89
CA ASN A 15 9.13 28.31 17.50
C ASN A 15 9.04 28.24 15.97
N GLY A 16 10.04 28.80 15.31
CA GLY A 16 10.13 28.81 13.87
C GLY A 16 9.89 27.43 13.34
N ASP A 17 9.00 27.33 12.37
CA ASP A 17 8.62 26.14 11.63
C ASP A 17 9.87 25.44 11.09
N ASN A 18 10.42 24.51 11.86
CA ASN A 18 11.26 23.48 11.29
C ASN A 18 10.30 22.59 10.50
N PRO A 19 10.39 22.59 9.17
CA PRO A 19 9.46 21.83 8.38
C PRO A 19 9.56 20.35 8.78
N LYS A 20 8.37 19.74 8.99
CA LYS A 20 8.18 18.33 9.37
C LYS A 20 8.91 17.44 8.36
N LEU A 21 9.73 16.53 8.84
CA LEU A 21 10.37 15.53 7.99
C LEU A 21 9.37 14.45 7.58
N ASP A 22 9.47 13.98 6.35
CA ASP A 22 8.59 12.94 5.84
C ASP A 22 9.09 11.56 6.25
N ARG A 23 8.18 10.75 6.76
CA ARG A 23 8.35 9.35 7.13
C ARG A 23 7.43 8.52 6.26
N VAL A 24 8.02 7.85 5.29
CA VAL A 24 7.29 7.18 4.22
C VAL A 24 7.14 5.69 4.52
N LEU A 25 5.90 5.20 4.52
CA LEU A 25 5.58 3.79 4.48
C LEU A 25 5.14 3.43 3.05
N CYS A 26 5.94 2.61 2.38
CA CYS A 26 5.64 2.12 1.03
C CYS A 26 5.14 0.68 1.10
N LEU A 27 3.89 0.44 0.66
CA LEU A 27 3.25 -0.87 0.62
C LEU A 27 3.14 -1.34 -0.82
N GLY A 28 3.90 -2.38 -1.15
CA GLY A 28 3.96 -2.95 -2.50
C GLY A 28 2.74 -3.79 -2.89
N GLY A 29 2.63 -4.12 -4.17
CA GLY A 29 1.66 -5.08 -4.69
C GLY A 29 1.99 -6.52 -4.24
N GLY A 30 1.10 -7.48 -4.52
CA GLY A 30 1.46 -8.88 -4.27
C GLY A 30 0.33 -9.84 -3.90
N ALA A 31 -0.91 -9.54 -4.23
CA ALA A 31 -2.07 -10.43 -4.06
C ALA A 31 -2.15 -11.07 -2.64
N THR A 32 -2.05 -12.41 -2.54
CA THR A 32 -2.08 -13.16 -1.26
C THR A 32 -1.05 -12.68 -0.24
N ASN A 33 0.06 -12.13 -0.72
CA ASN A 33 1.17 -11.68 0.12
C ASN A 33 0.87 -10.41 0.95
N LEU A 34 -0.35 -9.86 0.81
CA LEU A 34 -0.83 -8.79 1.68
C LEU A 34 -0.74 -9.15 3.18
N THR A 35 -0.91 -10.44 3.55
CA THR A 35 -0.78 -10.90 4.93
C THR A 35 0.65 -10.91 5.44
N LEU A 36 1.66 -11.05 4.57
CA LEU A 36 3.07 -10.83 4.94
C LEU A 36 3.27 -9.38 5.41
N MET A 37 2.78 -8.42 4.62
CA MET A 37 2.85 -7.00 4.99
C MET A 37 2.11 -6.72 6.29
N SER A 38 0.91 -7.28 6.46
CA SER A 38 0.13 -7.13 7.69
C SER A 38 0.84 -7.70 8.91
N GLY A 39 1.48 -8.88 8.78
CA GLY A 39 2.28 -9.48 9.84
C GLY A 39 3.49 -8.62 10.23
N ALA A 40 4.20 -8.05 9.25
CA ALA A 40 5.32 -7.13 9.49
C ALA A 40 4.86 -5.86 10.20
N LEU A 41 3.77 -5.22 9.71
CA LEU A 41 3.18 -4.04 10.35
C LEU A 41 2.69 -4.35 11.78
N TYR A 42 2.15 -5.54 12.02
CA TYR A 42 1.73 -5.97 13.35
C TYR A 42 2.89 -5.88 14.36
N THR A 43 4.04 -6.46 14.03
CA THR A 43 5.22 -6.43 14.90
C THR A 43 5.82 -5.03 15.02
N LEU A 44 5.90 -4.28 13.93
CA LEU A 44 6.36 -2.90 13.94
C LEU A 44 5.48 -2.00 14.81
N ASN A 45 4.17 -2.21 14.81
CA ASN A 45 3.24 -1.51 15.69
C ASN A 45 3.46 -1.87 17.16
N GLN A 46 3.68 -3.14 17.45
CA GLN A 46 4.05 -3.56 18.82
C GLN A 46 5.37 -2.92 19.28
N ALA A 47 6.28 -2.64 18.35
CA ALA A 47 7.53 -1.94 18.60
C ALA A 47 7.40 -0.40 18.64
N GLY A 48 6.20 0.14 18.45
CA GLY A 48 5.91 1.57 18.57
C GLY A 48 5.93 2.37 17.27
N LEU A 49 5.81 1.72 16.09
CA LEU A 49 5.76 2.43 14.79
C LEU A 49 4.67 3.51 14.75
N HIS A 50 3.54 3.30 15.43
CA HIS A 50 2.39 4.21 15.42
C HIS A 50 2.44 5.28 16.54
N GLU A 51 3.47 5.28 17.38
CA GLU A 51 3.60 6.28 18.44
C GLU A 51 3.71 7.70 17.85
N PRO A 52 3.16 8.72 18.54
CA PRO A 52 3.23 10.09 18.07
C PRO A 52 4.67 10.53 17.79
N GLY A 53 4.89 11.07 16.60
CA GLY A 53 6.22 11.50 16.15
C GLY A 53 7.13 10.40 15.62
N ARG A 54 6.73 9.13 15.67
CA ARG A 54 7.48 7.99 15.10
C ARG A 54 6.81 7.39 13.86
N GLY A 55 5.48 7.41 13.81
CA GLY A 55 4.71 6.82 12.72
C GLY A 55 4.91 7.49 11.37
N PRO A 56 4.53 6.79 10.29
CA PRO A 56 4.55 7.36 8.95
C PRO A 56 3.59 8.56 8.86
N ASN A 57 3.98 9.57 8.14
CA ASN A 57 3.13 10.70 7.76
C ASN A 57 2.86 10.72 6.24
N VAL A 58 3.46 9.79 5.50
CA VAL A 58 3.14 9.51 4.10
C VAL A 58 3.01 8.00 3.94
N ILE A 59 1.93 7.55 3.31
CA ILE A 59 1.71 6.13 3.01
C ILE A 59 1.44 5.99 1.53
N THR A 60 2.37 5.36 0.82
CA THR A 60 2.24 5.07 -0.60
C THR A 60 1.89 3.61 -0.81
N MET A 61 1.01 3.32 -1.75
CA MET A 61 0.41 2.01 -1.91
C MET A 61 0.29 1.62 -3.37
N ALA A 62 0.46 0.31 -3.64
CA ALA A 62 0.27 -0.27 -4.95
C ALA A 62 -0.52 -1.60 -4.83
N GLY A 63 -1.52 -1.81 -5.66
CA GLY A 63 -2.30 -3.04 -5.72
C GLY A 63 -2.77 -3.54 -4.35
N ALA A 64 -2.40 -4.76 -3.97
CA ALA A 64 -2.77 -5.35 -2.67
C ALA A 64 -2.29 -4.53 -1.46
N GLY A 65 -1.23 -3.73 -1.61
CA GLY A 65 -0.78 -2.77 -0.60
C GLY A 65 -1.84 -1.73 -0.27
N ALA A 66 -2.69 -1.35 -1.24
CA ALA A 66 -3.79 -0.42 -0.99
C ALA A 66 -4.83 -1.02 -0.03
N VAL A 67 -5.13 -2.32 -0.14
CA VAL A 67 -6.04 -3.00 0.79
C VAL A 67 -5.48 -2.96 2.22
N VAL A 68 -4.20 -3.33 2.38
CA VAL A 68 -3.54 -3.33 3.69
C VAL A 68 -3.50 -1.92 4.28
N GLY A 69 -3.03 -0.94 3.52
CA GLY A 69 -2.84 0.42 4.01
C GLY A 69 -4.15 1.12 4.36
N LEU A 70 -5.18 1.00 3.51
CA LEU A 70 -6.49 1.59 3.79
C LEU A 70 -7.20 0.90 4.97
N HIS A 71 -7.13 -0.44 5.07
CA HIS A 71 -7.65 -1.16 6.21
C HIS A 71 -6.91 -0.80 7.52
N TYR A 72 -5.59 -0.64 7.45
CA TYR A 72 -4.77 -0.22 8.58
C TYR A 72 -5.09 1.19 9.07
N LEU A 73 -5.45 2.10 8.14
CA LEU A 73 -5.83 3.47 8.46
C LEU A 73 -7.28 3.60 8.93
N ALA A 74 -8.18 2.86 8.32
CA ALA A 74 -9.62 2.98 8.55
C ALA A 74 -10.28 1.58 8.53
N PRO A 75 -10.05 0.76 9.57
CA PRO A 75 -10.64 -0.57 9.66
C PRO A 75 -12.14 -0.50 9.85
N LYS A 76 -12.88 -1.42 9.18
CA LYS A 76 -14.33 -1.61 9.33
C LYS A 76 -14.62 -3.01 9.85
N GLY A 77 -15.72 -3.17 10.57
CA GLY A 77 -16.18 -4.48 11.04
C GLY A 77 -15.47 -5.00 12.29
N LEU A 78 -14.60 -4.22 12.90
CA LEU A 78 -13.92 -4.55 14.16
C LEU A 78 -14.68 -3.98 15.36
N LYS A 79 -14.49 -4.59 16.55
CA LYS A 79 -15.08 -4.09 17.80
C LYS A 79 -14.68 -2.65 18.10
N ASN A 80 -13.44 -2.31 17.78
CA ASN A 80 -12.88 -0.98 17.88
C ASN A 80 -12.31 -0.57 16.53
N ASN A 81 -13.03 0.22 15.75
CA ASN A 81 -12.57 0.77 14.48
C ASN A 81 -11.48 1.82 14.71
N VAL A 82 -10.35 1.40 15.27
CA VAL A 82 -9.25 2.29 15.65
C VAL A 82 -8.17 2.21 14.60
N ARG A 83 -7.73 3.36 14.11
CA ARG A 83 -6.57 3.49 13.22
C ARG A 83 -5.34 2.80 13.83
N PHE A 84 -4.59 2.10 12.99
CA PHE A 84 -3.38 1.37 13.39
C PHE A 84 -3.63 0.20 14.35
N SER A 85 -4.82 -0.39 14.30
CA SER A 85 -5.20 -1.51 15.16
C SER A 85 -4.44 -2.78 14.81
N LEU A 86 -3.92 -3.48 15.82
CA LEU A 86 -3.36 -4.82 15.66
C LEU A 86 -4.43 -5.82 15.22
N GLU A 87 -5.67 -5.68 15.75
CA GLU A 87 -6.82 -6.49 15.34
C GLU A 87 -7.12 -6.33 13.83
N ALA A 88 -6.97 -5.11 13.29
CA ALA A 88 -7.14 -4.87 11.86
C ALA A 88 -6.12 -5.64 11.03
N LEU A 89 -4.87 -5.66 11.44
CA LEU A 89 -3.81 -6.39 10.74
C LEU A 89 -4.03 -7.90 10.80
N GLU A 90 -4.45 -8.44 11.93
CA GLU A 90 -4.81 -9.87 12.06
C GLU A 90 -6.04 -10.22 11.23
N ASN A 91 -7.00 -9.29 11.10
CA ASN A 91 -8.22 -9.51 10.32
C ASN A 91 -7.95 -9.78 8.83
N THR A 92 -6.79 -9.40 8.30
CA THR A 92 -6.41 -9.71 6.92
C THR A 92 -6.34 -11.24 6.65
N ILE A 93 -6.20 -12.08 7.67
CA ILE A 93 -6.28 -13.54 7.56
C ILE A 93 -7.67 -13.99 7.09
N ASN A 94 -8.71 -13.23 7.41
CA ASN A 94 -10.10 -13.54 7.03
C ASN A 94 -10.40 -13.27 5.54
N LEU A 95 -9.46 -12.66 4.80
CA LEU A 95 -9.51 -12.61 3.34
C LEU A 95 -9.33 -14.02 2.74
N GLY A 96 -8.68 -14.94 3.47
CA GLY A 96 -8.57 -16.35 3.09
C GLY A 96 -9.90 -17.10 3.13
N VAL A 97 -9.97 -18.19 2.39
CA VAL A 97 -11.08 -19.13 2.34
C VAL A 97 -10.82 -20.27 3.33
N SER A 98 -11.84 -20.76 4.02
CA SER A 98 -11.75 -21.94 4.90
C SER A 98 -11.12 -23.12 4.16
N ASP A 99 -10.18 -23.81 4.81
CA ASP A 99 -9.32 -24.82 4.18
C ASP A 99 -10.12 -25.93 3.49
N ALA A 100 -11.19 -26.42 4.13
CA ALA A 100 -12.04 -27.46 3.58
C ALA A 100 -12.72 -27.07 2.25
N ILE A 101 -13.11 -25.80 2.09
CA ILE A 101 -13.70 -25.29 0.85
C ILE A 101 -12.60 -25.03 -0.18
N TYR A 102 -11.48 -24.47 0.24
CA TYR A 102 -10.35 -24.16 -0.63
C TYR A 102 -9.70 -25.42 -1.20
N GLU A 103 -9.61 -26.50 -0.43
CA GLU A 103 -9.12 -27.80 -0.90
C GLU A 103 -9.99 -28.35 -2.03
N ALA A 104 -11.32 -28.22 -1.90
CA ALA A 104 -12.27 -28.66 -2.92
C ALA A 104 -12.35 -27.70 -4.12
N PHE A 105 -12.15 -26.41 -3.89
CA PHE A 105 -12.26 -25.36 -4.89
C PHE A 105 -11.16 -24.29 -4.68
N PRO A 106 -9.96 -24.47 -5.25
CA PRO A 106 -8.77 -23.68 -4.96
C PRO A 106 -8.78 -22.29 -5.62
N ILE A 107 -9.87 -21.55 -5.47
CA ILE A 107 -10.04 -20.17 -5.92
C ILE A 107 -10.63 -19.36 -4.78
N ASN A 108 -10.14 -18.16 -4.59
CA ASN A 108 -10.77 -17.23 -3.65
C ASN A 108 -11.96 -16.52 -4.31
N TYR A 109 -13.11 -17.15 -4.25
CA TYR A 109 -14.37 -16.64 -4.80
C TYR A 109 -14.88 -15.34 -4.11
N LYS A 110 -14.31 -14.96 -2.97
CA LYS A 110 -14.61 -13.68 -2.31
C LYS A 110 -13.95 -12.51 -3.05
N VAL A 111 -12.73 -12.73 -3.51
CA VAL A 111 -11.92 -11.73 -4.23
C VAL A 111 -12.13 -11.84 -5.74
N PHE A 112 -12.13 -13.05 -6.28
CA PHE A 112 -12.28 -13.32 -7.72
C PHE A 112 -13.73 -13.69 -8.03
N THR A 113 -14.58 -12.69 -8.15
CA THR A 113 -16.00 -12.87 -8.45
C THR A 113 -16.23 -13.08 -9.95
N LYS A 114 -17.29 -13.81 -10.31
CA LYS A 114 -17.69 -13.93 -11.71
C LYS A 114 -18.03 -12.55 -12.28
N GLY A 115 -17.66 -12.29 -13.54
CA GLY A 115 -17.88 -11.02 -14.21
C GLY A 115 -19.01 -11.06 -15.23
N GLY A 116 -19.45 -9.86 -15.61
CA GLY A 116 -20.47 -9.61 -16.61
C GLY A 116 -21.79 -9.10 -16.03
N PRO A 117 -22.68 -8.54 -16.86
CA PRO A 117 -23.89 -7.84 -16.40
C PRO A 117 -24.83 -8.71 -15.54
N SER A 118 -25.00 -10.00 -15.88
CA SER A 118 -25.83 -10.92 -15.09
C SER A 118 -25.20 -11.25 -13.74
N ALA A 119 -23.86 -11.40 -13.71
CA ALA A 119 -23.12 -11.62 -12.48
C ALA A 119 -23.17 -10.40 -11.57
N ASP A 120 -23.04 -9.21 -12.11
CA ASP A 120 -23.08 -7.95 -11.36
C ASP A 120 -24.43 -7.77 -10.68
N LEU A 121 -25.55 -7.98 -11.41
CA LEU A 121 -26.90 -7.93 -10.84
C LEU A 121 -27.11 -8.99 -9.76
N PHE A 122 -26.63 -10.22 -9.98
CA PHE A 122 -26.71 -11.28 -8.97
C PHE A 122 -25.90 -10.94 -7.72
N ASN A 123 -24.66 -10.48 -7.88
CA ASN A 123 -23.78 -10.13 -6.77
C ASN A 123 -24.34 -8.94 -5.98
N GLU A 124 -24.93 -7.96 -6.64
CA GLU A 124 -25.60 -6.85 -5.98
C GLU A 124 -26.79 -7.33 -5.13
N PHE A 125 -27.63 -8.17 -5.70
CA PHE A 125 -28.75 -8.78 -4.97
C PHE A 125 -28.25 -9.64 -3.81
N TRP A 126 -27.29 -10.56 -4.06
CA TRP A 126 -26.78 -11.49 -3.06
C TRP A 126 -26.14 -10.78 -1.88
N SER A 127 -25.28 -9.79 -2.15
CA SER A 127 -24.62 -8.98 -1.09
C SER A 127 -25.58 -8.06 -0.33
N SER A 128 -26.80 -7.83 -0.83
CA SER A 128 -27.82 -7.06 -0.11
C SER A 128 -28.50 -7.85 1.01
N LEU A 129 -28.40 -9.20 0.99
CA LEU A 129 -28.99 -10.06 2.01
C LEU A 129 -28.28 -9.86 3.37
N PRO A 130 -29.03 -9.69 4.48
CA PRO A 130 -28.44 -9.45 5.79
C PRO A 130 -27.45 -10.54 6.23
N GLU A 131 -27.80 -11.81 6.01
CA GLU A 131 -26.99 -12.96 6.38
C GLU A 131 -25.67 -13.02 5.59
N VAL A 132 -25.70 -12.65 4.31
CA VAL A 132 -24.53 -12.58 3.45
C VAL A 132 -23.63 -11.42 3.89
N ARG A 133 -24.22 -10.27 4.20
CA ARG A 133 -23.47 -9.13 4.71
C ARG A 133 -22.81 -9.44 6.05
N GLU A 134 -23.51 -10.11 6.95
CA GLU A 134 -22.93 -10.58 8.20
C GLU A 134 -21.78 -11.54 7.95
N ALA A 135 -21.93 -12.49 7.03
CA ALA A 135 -20.85 -13.42 6.64
C ALA A 135 -19.63 -12.71 6.06
N MET A 136 -19.82 -11.63 5.31
CA MET A 136 -18.71 -10.80 4.78
C MET A 136 -17.95 -10.05 5.88
N HIS A 137 -18.63 -9.68 6.98
CA HIS A 137 -18.03 -8.92 8.09
C HIS A 137 -17.50 -9.79 9.22
N GLN A 138 -17.62 -11.12 9.16
CA GLN A 138 -17.15 -11.99 10.25
C GLN A 138 -15.64 -11.91 10.40
N SER A 139 -15.20 -11.27 11.49
CA SER A 139 -13.81 -11.07 11.87
C SER A 139 -13.51 -11.78 13.20
N GLY A 140 -12.34 -12.40 13.30
CA GLY A 140 -11.86 -12.98 14.57
C GLY A 140 -12.62 -14.20 15.06
N THR A 141 -13.37 -14.86 14.19
CA THR A 141 -14.23 -16.01 14.50
C THR A 141 -13.43 -17.30 14.61
N SER A 142 -14.02 -18.27 15.32
CA SER A 142 -13.54 -19.66 15.31
C SER A 142 -13.51 -20.22 13.88
N ASP A 143 -12.72 -21.28 13.65
CA ASP A 143 -12.64 -21.89 12.31
C ASP A 143 -14.01 -22.48 11.87
N ASP A 144 -14.87 -22.88 12.83
CA ASP A 144 -16.24 -23.38 12.52
C ASP A 144 -17.18 -22.25 12.06
N GLU A 145 -17.13 -21.08 12.70
CA GLU A 145 -17.91 -19.91 12.28
C GLU A 145 -17.43 -19.39 10.92
N ALA A 146 -16.11 -19.36 10.71
CA ALA A 146 -15.53 -19.01 9.41
C ALA A 146 -15.97 -19.99 8.30
N LEU A 147 -16.04 -21.29 8.59
CA LEU A 147 -16.50 -22.30 7.64
C LEU A 147 -17.98 -22.08 7.27
N LEU A 148 -18.83 -21.74 8.25
CA LEU A 148 -20.24 -21.46 7.99
C LEU A 148 -20.42 -20.22 7.09
N ALA A 149 -19.72 -19.14 7.42
CA ALA A 149 -19.74 -17.91 6.63
C ALA A 149 -19.23 -18.16 5.21
N ASP A 150 -18.10 -18.83 5.08
CA ASP A 150 -17.52 -19.17 3.79
C ASP A 150 -18.40 -20.10 2.96
N SER A 151 -19.14 -21.02 3.62
CA SER A 151 -20.10 -21.89 2.94
C SER A 151 -21.25 -21.10 2.31
N LEU A 152 -21.74 -20.07 3.01
CA LEU A 152 -22.79 -19.18 2.49
C LEU A 152 -22.25 -18.35 1.30
N LEU A 153 -21.07 -17.77 1.43
CA LEU A 153 -20.45 -16.98 0.36
C LEU A 153 -20.12 -17.87 -0.86
N PHE A 154 -19.66 -19.10 -0.63
CA PHE A 154 -19.41 -20.08 -1.69
C PHE A 154 -20.69 -20.47 -2.43
N ALA A 155 -21.80 -20.68 -1.71
CA ALA A 155 -23.09 -20.97 -2.33
C ALA A 155 -23.52 -19.84 -3.28
N GLY A 156 -23.36 -18.59 -2.89
CA GLY A 156 -23.57 -17.44 -3.77
C GLY A 156 -22.67 -17.49 -5.01
N ALA A 157 -21.38 -17.68 -4.83
CA ALA A 157 -20.43 -17.77 -5.93
C ALA A 157 -20.75 -18.94 -6.90
N ALA A 158 -21.19 -20.08 -6.37
CA ALA A 158 -21.59 -21.23 -7.18
C ALA A 158 -22.84 -20.95 -8.02
N MET A 159 -23.86 -20.29 -7.42
CA MET A 159 -25.12 -19.95 -8.09
C MET A 159 -25.02 -18.74 -9.03
N CYS A 160 -24.01 -17.90 -8.84
CA CYS A 160 -23.81 -16.70 -9.66
C CYS A 160 -23.66 -17.09 -11.14
N PRO A 161 -24.42 -16.47 -12.06
CA PRO A 161 -24.20 -16.66 -13.50
C PRO A 161 -22.85 -16.09 -13.93
N THR A 162 -22.44 -16.42 -15.14
CA THR A 162 -21.25 -15.79 -15.75
C THR A 162 -21.55 -15.46 -17.21
N ASP A 163 -21.21 -14.24 -17.61
CA ASP A 163 -21.31 -13.77 -18.98
C ASP A 163 -19.92 -13.69 -19.63
N VAL A 164 -18.89 -14.21 -18.97
CA VAL A 164 -17.52 -14.18 -19.48
C VAL A 164 -17.41 -15.00 -20.76
N SER A 165 -16.89 -14.37 -21.80
CA SER A 165 -16.67 -14.92 -23.12
C SER A 165 -15.31 -14.48 -23.67
N PHE A 166 -14.97 -14.94 -24.88
CA PHE A 166 -13.76 -14.48 -25.57
C PHE A 166 -13.72 -12.94 -25.82
N PHE A 167 -14.87 -12.29 -25.81
CA PHE A 167 -14.99 -10.84 -26.04
C PHE A 167 -15.05 -10.04 -24.73
N SER A 168 -14.91 -10.68 -23.59
CA SER A 168 -14.87 -9.99 -22.30
C SER A 168 -13.50 -9.35 -22.06
N GLU A 169 -13.50 -8.19 -21.44
CA GLU A 169 -12.29 -7.41 -21.13
C GLU A 169 -11.54 -7.93 -19.91
N GLY A 170 -12.15 -8.82 -19.13
CA GLY A 170 -11.56 -9.50 -17.97
C GLY A 170 -12.29 -10.81 -17.68
N VAL A 171 -11.66 -11.68 -16.88
CA VAL A 171 -12.23 -12.99 -16.50
C VAL A 171 -13.01 -12.93 -15.18
N CYS A 172 -12.80 -11.88 -14.39
CA CYS A 172 -13.47 -11.64 -13.11
C CYS A 172 -14.16 -10.27 -13.09
N GLY A 173 -15.23 -10.14 -12.31
CA GLY A 173 -15.79 -8.85 -11.94
C GLY A 173 -15.01 -8.18 -10.81
N HIS A 174 -15.27 -6.91 -10.57
CA HIS A 174 -14.70 -6.18 -9.42
C HIS A 174 -15.38 -6.63 -8.13
N SER A 175 -14.62 -7.17 -7.19
CA SER A 175 -15.14 -7.64 -5.91
C SER A 175 -15.44 -6.47 -4.97
N ARG A 176 -16.64 -6.49 -4.36
CA ARG A 176 -16.99 -5.57 -3.25
C ARG A 176 -16.48 -6.06 -1.90
N PHE A 177 -16.05 -7.31 -1.80
CA PHE A 177 -15.63 -7.92 -0.54
C PHE A 177 -14.48 -7.17 0.14
N LEU A 178 -13.47 -6.75 -0.65
CA LEU A 178 -12.32 -6.03 -0.12
C LEU A 178 -12.69 -4.64 0.47
N GLU A 179 -13.74 -4.02 -0.05
CA GLU A 179 -14.25 -2.74 0.44
C GLU A 179 -14.90 -2.85 1.82
N GLU A 180 -15.46 -4.03 2.15
CA GLU A 180 -16.13 -4.24 3.43
C GLU A 180 -15.14 -4.27 4.62
N PHE A 181 -13.83 -4.37 4.36
CA PHE A 181 -12.79 -4.24 5.37
C PHE A 181 -12.43 -2.79 5.69
N ILE A 182 -12.85 -1.83 4.85
CA ILE A 182 -12.41 -0.42 4.92
C ILE A 182 -13.59 0.48 5.25
N ASP A 183 -13.44 1.32 6.26
CA ASP A 183 -14.39 2.38 6.60
C ASP A 183 -14.02 3.67 5.81
N PHE A 184 -14.60 3.81 4.62
CA PHE A 184 -14.34 4.97 3.76
C PHE A 184 -14.84 6.29 4.37
N GLU A 185 -15.81 6.28 5.27
CA GLU A 185 -16.23 7.48 5.99
C GLU A 185 -15.18 7.89 7.04
N ALA A 186 -14.61 6.92 7.74
CA ALA A 186 -13.48 7.16 8.65
C ALA A 186 -12.24 7.63 7.88
N LEU A 187 -11.99 7.07 6.69
CA LEU A 187 -10.86 7.44 5.83
C LEU A 187 -10.92 8.92 5.41
N GLN A 188 -12.10 9.44 5.08
CA GLN A 188 -12.28 10.86 4.73
C GLN A 188 -11.93 11.82 5.89
N ARG A 189 -11.89 11.33 7.13
CA ARG A 189 -11.48 12.11 8.30
C ARG A 189 -9.98 12.10 8.56
N VAL A 190 -9.20 11.39 7.73
CA VAL A 190 -7.74 11.42 7.81
C VAL A 190 -7.24 12.72 7.20
N ASP A 191 -6.74 13.62 8.06
CA ASP A 191 -6.17 14.90 7.60
C ASP A 191 -4.89 14.63 6.80
N PRO A 192 -4.80 15.04 5.52
CA PRO A 192 -3.60 14.85 4.70
C PRO A 192 -2.36 15.56 5.26
N ASN A 193 -2.55 16.55 6.14
CA ASN A 193 -1.43 17.23 6.83
C ASN A 193 -0.86 16.40 7.98
N ASP A 194 -1.59 15.39 8.46
CA ASP A 194 -1.10 14.40 9.40
C ASP A 194 -0.56 13.17 8.70
N ILE A 195 -1.35 12.63 7.75
CA ILE A 195 -0.99 11.44 6.95
C ILE A 195 -1.45 11.67 5.50
N ALA A 196 -0.49 11.89 4.61
CA ALA A 196 -0.71 11.86 3.18
C ALA A 196 -0.88 10.41 2.69
N ILE A 197 -1.86 10.16 1.85
CA ILE A 197 -2.21 8.84 1.31
C ILE A 197 -2.10 8.90 -0.21
N GLU A 198 -1.41 7.94 -0.82
CA GLU A 198 -1.19 7.86 -2.26
C GLU A 198 -1.36 6.42 -2.73
N ILE A 199 -2.23 6.21 -3.73
CA ILE A 199 -2.53 4.90 -4.30
C ILE A 199 -2.30 4.98 -5.79
N ASN A 200 -1.33 4.24 -6.32
CA ASN A 200 -1.06 4.28 -7.74
C ASN A 200 -2.10 3.51 -8.57
N ALA A 201 -2.38 4.03 -9.74
CA ALA A 201 -3.16 3.39 -10.80
C ALA A 201 -2.58 3.78 -12.17
N PHE A 202 -2.88 3.00 -13.20
CA PHE A 202 -2.49 3.34 -14.57
C PHE A 202 -3.69 3.85 -15.34
N CYS A 203 -3.64 5.11 -15.79
CA CYS A 203 -4.65 5.71 -16.65
C CYS A 203 -4.41 5.30 -18.10
N ILE A 204 -5.43 4.66 -18.72
CA ILE A 204 -5.30 4.14 -20.09
C ILE A 204 -5.26 5.29 -21.11
N GLU A 205 -6.10 6.30 -20.93
CA GLU A 205 -6.21 7.43 -21.86
C GLU A 205 -4.96 8.32 -21.87
N ASP A 206 -4.39 8.52 -20.70
CA ASP A 206 -3.19 9.37 -20.56
C ASP A 206 -1.90 8.59 -20.80
N HIS A 207 -1.94 7.24 -20.77
CA HIS A 207 -0.77 6.35 -20.83
C HIS A 207 0.25 6.61 -19.72
N GLU A 208 -0.22 7.00 -18.52
CA GLU A 208 0.62 7.39 -17.39
C GLU A 208 0.15 6.75 -16.10
N LEU A 209 1.09 6.55 -15.17
CA LEU A 209 0.77 6.26 -13.78
C LEU A 209 0.23 7.54 -13.14
N VAL A 210 -0.80 7.38 -12.34
CA VAL A 210 -1.43 8.45 -11.56
C VAL A 210 -1.58 8.00 -10.12
N ASP A 211 -1.59 8.94 -9.18
CA ASP A 211 -1.87 8.67 -7.78
C ASP A 211 -3.25 9.19 -7.39
N PHE A 212 -4.06 8.31 -6.80
CA PHE A 212 -5.24 8.71 -6.05
C PHE A 212 -4.82 9.12 -4.66
N THR A 213 -5.04 10.38 -4.31
CA THR A 213 -4.54 10.98 -3.08
C THR A 213 -5.68 11.44 -2.17
N ASN A 214 -5.41 11.57 -0.85
CA ASN A 214 -6.35 12.21 0.07
C ASN A 214 -6.20 13.74 0.12
N TYR A 215 -5.48 14.31 -0.82
CA TYR A 215 -5.28 15.75 -1.01
C TYR A 215 -5.45 16.14 -2.49
N GLU A 216 -5.83 17.38 -2.75
CA GLU A 216 -6.00 17.88 -4.11
C GLU A 216 -4.66 18.07 -4.81
N CYS A 217 -4.61 17.72 -6.09
CA CYS A 217 -3.52 17.99 -7.01
C CYS A 217 -4.02 18.87 -8.16
N ASP A 218 -3.13 19.64 -8.76
CA ASP A 218 -3.40 20.36 -10.01
C ASP A 218 -3.34 19.42 -11.23
N SER A 219 -3.49 19.99 -12.43
CA SER A 219 -3.46 19.23 -13.70
C SER A 219 -2.13 18.53 -13.98
N ASP A 220 -1.06 18.96 -13.34
CA ASP A 220 0.29 18.40 -13.50
C ASP A 220 0.63 17.41 -12.38
N GLY A 221 -0.36 17.06 -11.53
CA GLY A 221 -0.20 16.15 -10.39
C GLY A 221 0.51 16.77 -9.18
N VAL A 222 0.73 18.09 -9.17
CA VAL A 222 1.39 18.76 -8.07
C VAL A 222 0.40 19.05 -6.94
N PRO A 223 0.73 18.70 -5.68
CA PRO A 223 -0.16 18.94 -4.55
C PRO A 223 -0.57 20.39 -4.37
N THR A 224 -1.86 20.65 -4.34
CA THR A 224 -2.44 21.99 -4.11
C THR A 224 -2.46 22.30 -2.62
N LYS A 225 -2.02 23.51 -2.25
CA LYS A 225 -1.96 23.96 -0.86
C LYS A 225 -2.78 25.23 -0.63
N ASP A 226 -3.39 25.33 0.54
CA ASP A 226 -4.11 26.52 0.98
C ASP A 226 -3.13 27.72 1.23
N SER A 227 -3.69 28.89 1.55
CA SER A 227 -2.92 30.09 1.87
C SER A 227 -1.98 29.95 3.08
N LYS A 228 -2.12 28.89 3.87
CA LYS A 228 -1.27 28.56 5.03
C LYS A 228 -0.25 27.47 4.69
N GLY A 229 -0.16 27.02 3.43
CA GLY A 229 0.75 25.99 2.98
C GLY A 229 0.32 24.57 3.37
N ARG A 230 -0.96 24.33 3.72
CA ARG A 230 -1.50 23.02 4.08
C ARG A 230 -2.19 22.37 2.89
N TYR A 231 -2.10 21.05 2.78
CA TYR A 231 -2.83 20.28 1.78
C TYR A 231 -4.34 20.50 1.90
N ILE A 232 -5.00 20.61 0.76
CA ILE A 232 -6.47 20.68 0.67
C ILE A 232 -7.00 19.25 0.66
N PRO A 233 -7.88 18.86 1.60
CA PRO A 233 -8.36 17.47 1.66
C PRO A 233 -9.19 17.06 0.43
N GLN A 234 -8.95 15.84 -0.05
CA GLN A 234 -9.73 15.16 -1.07
C GLN A 234 -10.16 13.77 -0.58
N ALA A 235 -11.32 13.30 -1.00
CA ALA A 235 -11.83 12.01 -0.55
C ALA A 235 -11.28 10.86 -1.37
N ILE A 236 -10.73 9.83 -0.71
CA ILE A 236 -10.51 8.52 -1.31
C ILE A 236 -11.82 7.72 -1.16
N THR A 237 -12.29 7.14 -2.26
CA THR A 237 -13.56 6.42 -2.36
C THR A 237 -13.36 4.94 -2.69
N PRO A 238 -14.39 4.09 -2.54
CA PRO A 238 -14.34 2.71 -3.03
C PRO A 238 -13.97 2.59 -4.50
N ASP A 239 -14.38 3.55 -5.34
CA ASP A 239 -14.06 3.55 -6.76
C ASP A 239 -12.56 3.72 -7.05
N HIS A 240 -11.86 4.53 -6.25
CA HIS A 240 -10.40 4.63 -6.33
C HIS A 240 -9.72 3.30 -5.99
N LEU A 241 -10.22 2.58 -4.97
CA LEU A 241 -9.69 1.26 -4.63
C LEU A 241 -9.93 0.24 -5.75
N ARG A 242 -11.15 0.22 -6.35
CA ARG A 242 -11.45 -0.68 -7.48
C ARG A 242 -10.56 -0.39 -8.68
N ALA A 243 -10.34 0.87 -9.00
CA ALA A 243 -9.44 1.28 -10.07
C ALA A 243 -7.99 0.80 -9.80
N ALA A 244 -7.50 0.97 -8.56
CA ALA A 244 -6.17 0.54 -8.14
C ALA A 244 -6.01 -0.99 -8.03
N LEU A 245 -7.10 -1.77 -8.03
CA LEU A 245 -7.11 -3.23 -8.00
C LEU A 245 -7.55 -3.89 -9.32
N ALA A 246 -7.80 -3.10 -10.37
CA ALA A 246 -8.21 -3.59 -11.68
C ALA A 246 -7.03 -4.21 -12.43
N PHE A 247 -6.57 -5.40 -12.00
CA PHE A 247 -5.41 -6.06 -12.60
C PHE A 247 -5.74 -6.51 -14.03
N PRO A 248 -4.90 -6.17 -15.03
CA PRO A 248 -5.12 -6.54 -16.44
C PRO A 248 -5.34 -8.04 -16.60
N PHE A 249 -6.24 -8.44 -17.50
CA PHE A 249 -6.70 -9.80 -17.74
C PHE A 249 -7.62 -10.36 -16.63
N LEU A 250 -7.34 -10.13 -15.35
CA LEU A 250 -8.24 -10.58 -14.28
C LEU A 250 -9.50 -9.73 -14.25
N HIS A 251 -9.36 -8.43 -14.27
CA HIS A 251 -10.49 -7.50 -14.22
C HIS A 251 -10.58 -6.68 -15.50
N PRO A 252 -11.78 -6.26 -15.91
CA PRO A 252 -11.93 -5.23 -16.92
C PRO A 252 -11.32 -3.92 -16.39
N PRO A 253 -10.90 -2.99 -17.28
CA PRO A 253 -10.48 -1.68 -16.85
C PRO A 253 -11.60 -0.98 -16.09
N TYR A 254 -11.28 -0.37 -14.94
CA TYR A 254 -12.27 0.29 -14.11
C TYR A 254 -12.52 1.71 -14.62
N LYS A 255 -13.81 2.02 -14.92
CA LYS A 255 -14.19 3.35 -15.34
C LYS A 255 -14.43 4.26 -14.15
N LEU A 256 -13.63 5.30 -14.00
CA LEU A 256 -13.81 6.36 -13.01
C LEU A 256 -13.91 7.71 -13.74
N ALA A 257 -15.04 8.39 -13.58
CA ALA A 257 -15.44 9.55 -14.39
C ALA A 257 -15.41 9.21 -15.89
N ASP A 258 -14.56 9.85 -16.68
CA ASP A 258 -14.42 9.68 -18.14
C ASP A 258 -13.16 8.92 -18.55
N LYS A 259 -12.42 8.39 -17.58
CA LYS A 259 -11.18 7.65 -17.83
C LYS A 259 -11.28 6.22 -17.35
N HIS A 260 -10.42 5.37 -17.89
CA HIS A 260 -10.31 3.96 -17.53
C HIS A 260 -8.95 3.68 -16.88
N TYR A 261 -8.97 2.83 -15.86
CA TYR A 261 -7.79 2.55 -15.05
C TYR A 261 -7.54 1.06 -14.92
N PHE A 262 -6.26 0.72 -14.91
CA PHE A 262 -5.75 -0.55 -14.44
C PHE A 262 -4.95 -0.38 -13.16
N GLU A 263 -4.73 -1.50 -12.47
CA GLU A 263 -3.86 -1.57 -11.29
C GLU A 263 -2.46 -1.04 -11.61
N GLY A 264 -2.01 -0.03 -10.87
CA GLY A 264 -0.69 0.57 -11.06
C GLY A 264 0.45 -0.42 -10.76
N ALA A 265 0.25 -1.37 -9.84
CA ALA A 265 1.23 -2.40 -9.51
C ALA A 265 1.59 -3.31 -10.71
N ALA A 266 0.76 -3.40 -11.74
CA ALA A 266 1.09 -4.12 -12.97
C ALA A 266 2.26 -3.48 -13.76
N ILE A 267 2.53 -2.19 -13.52
CA ILE A 267 3.61 -1.43 -14.15
C ILE A 267 4.67 -1.05 -13.12
N GLN A 268 4.25 -0.59 -11.95
CA GLN A 268 5.14 -0.15 -10.87
C GLN A 268 4.63 -0.68 -9.52
N CYS A 269 5.24 -1.77 -9.06
CA CYS A 269 4.84 -2.46 -7.82
C CYS A 269 5.11 -1.67 -6.55
N LEU A 270 6.09 -0.78 -6.57
CA LEU A 270 6.38 0.15 -5.49
C LEU A 270 6.00 1.54 -5.96
N ASN A 271 5.08 2.18 -5.23
CA ASN A 271 4.76 3.56 -5.48
C ASN A 271 5.83 4.44 -4.83
N ASP A 272 6.84 4.85 -5.61
CA ASP A 272 7.97 5.66 -5.16
C ASP A 272 7.90 7.14 -5.61
N TYR A 273 6.75 7.54 -6.17
CA TYR A 273 6.58 8.87 -6.76
C TYR A 273 6.82 10.00 -5.75
N THR A 274 6.29 9.88 -4.55
CA THR A 274 6.49 10.86 -3.46
C THR A 274 7.93 10.98 -3.02
N ILE A 275 8.70 9.88 -3.15
CA ILE A 275 10.12 9.86 -2.80
C ILE A 275 10.92 10.76 -3.74
N GLU A 276 10.43 10.98 -4.97
CA GLU A 276 11.06 11.87 -5.93
C GLU A 276 10.95 13.35 -5.54
N ASP A 277 9.87 13.75 -4.89
CA ASP A 277 9.62 15.15 -4.45
C ASP A 277 10.10 15.45 -3.02
N ALA A 278 10.49 14.41 -2.27
CA ALA A 278 10.77 14.52 -0.85
C ALA A 278 12.12 15.20 -0.58
N LYS A 279 12.11 16.49 -0.51
CA LYS A 279 13.25 17.31 -0.05
C LYS A 279 13.69 16.98 1.39
N ARG A 280 12.91 16.18 2.14
CA ARG A 280 13.03 16.07 3.59
C ARG A 280 12.52 14.74 4.13
N ILE A 281 12.99 13.64 3.57
CA ILE A 281 12.67 12.31 4.09
C ILE A 281 13.57 12.03 5.30
N GLU A 282 12.94 11.67 6.41
CA GLU A 282 13.63 11.11 7.58
C GLU A 282 13.96 9.64 7.33
N TRP A 283 12.94 8.86 6.99
CA TRP A 283 13.11 7.46 6.63
C TRP A 283 12.05 6.98 5.62
N VAL A 284 12.40 5.95 4.89
CA VAL A 284 11.49 5.18 4.02
C VAL A 284 11.47 3.75 4.49
N LEU A 285 10.27 3.25 4.78
CA LEU A 285 10.02 1.85 5.11
C LEU A 285 9.30 1.17 3.95
N VAL A 286 9.96 0.22 3.31
CA VAL A 286 9.41 -0.54 2.18
C VAL A 286 8.97 -1.92 2.65
N LEU A 287 7.68 -2.19 2.57
CA LEU A 287 7.10 -3.51 2.73
C LEU A 287 6.69 -4.03 1.36
N ASP A 288 7.61 -4.72 0.73
CA ASP A 288 7.43 -5.34 -0.56
C ASP A 288 7.52 -6.85 -0.40
N PRO A 289 6.40 -7.57 -0.58
CA PRO A 289 6.37 -9.00 -0.34
C PRO A 289 6.92 -9.84 -1.49
N LEU A 290 7.09 -9.27 -2.69
CA LEU A 290 7.47 -10.03 -3.87
C LEU A 290 8.99 -10.26 -3.94
N ARG A 291 9.39 -11.53 -4.01
CA ARG A 291 10.79 -11.97 -4.03
C ARG A 291 11.02 -13.09 -5.04
N LYS A 292 12.25 -13.22 -5.54
CA LYS A 292 12.66 -14.29 -6.49
C LYS A 292 12.45 -15.68 -5.93
N ASN A 293 12.61 -15.88 -4.63
CA ASN A 293 12.41 -17.19 -4.00
C ASN A 293 10.94 -17.66 -4.01
N MET A 294 10.00 -16.78 -4.37
CA MET A 294 8.61 -17.15 -4.59
C MET A 294 8.37 -17.82 -5.95
N ILE A 295 9.33 -17.74 -6.88
CA ILE A 295 9.23 -18.34 -8.20
C ILE A 295 9.56 -19.82 -8.07
N GLY A 296 8.52 -20.68 -8.05
CA GLY A 296 8.63 -22.13 -7.96
C GLY A 296 8.29 -22.84 -9.26
N MET A 297 8.42 -24.18 -9.28
CA MET A 297 8.00 -24.99 -10.42
C MET A 297 6.47 -25.10 -10.47
N PRO A 298 5.82 -24.71 -11.59
CA PRO A 298 4.38 -24.89 -11.74
C PRO A 298 4.00 -26.36 -11.79
N GLN A 299 2.96 -26.76 -11.09
CA GLN A 299 2.46 -28.12 -11.04
C GLN A 299 1.19 -28.30 -11.88
N ASN A 300 0.56 -27.21 -12.29
CA ASN A 300 -0.64 -27.18 -13.10
C ASN A 300 -0.72 -25.88 -13.91
N LEU A 301 -1.71 -25.78 -14.77
CA LEU A 301 -1.90 -24.61 -15.65
C LEU A 301 -2.18 -23.31 -14.86
N TRP A 302 -2.85 -23.42 -13.72
CA TRP A 302 -3.12 -22.26 -12.85
C TRP A 302 -1.83 -21.72 -12.21
N ASP A 303 -0.97 -22.60 -11.70
CA ASP A 303 0.34 -22.21 -11.19
C ASP A 303 1.18 -21.55 -12.30
N ALA A 304 1.16 -22.11 -13.52
CA ALA A 304 1.86 -21.55 -14.67
C ALA A 304 1.34 -20.16 -15.04
N PHE A 305 0.03 -19.96 -14.98
CA PHE A 305 -0.59 -18.67 -15.20
C PHE A 305 -0.18 -17.66 -14.10
N ALA A 306 -0.28 -18.04 -12.83
CA ALA A 306 0.16 -17.20 -11.71
C ALA A 306 1.63 -16.79 -11.86
N LEU A 307 2.50 -17.73 -12.25
CA LEU A 307 3.93 -17.45 -12.50
C LEU A 307 4.15 -16.50 -13.69
N SER A 308 3.32 -16.56 -14.71
CA SER A 308 3.43 -15.64 -15.86
C SER A 308 3.21 -14.16 -15.48
N ILE A 309 2.45 -13.94 -14.42
CA ILE A 309 2.21 -12.62 -13.82
C ILE A 309 3.35 -12.28 -12.84
N LEU A 310 3.68 -13.23 -11.97
CA LEU A 310 4.64 -13.02 -10.89
C LEU A 310 6.04 -12.69 -11.40
N MET A 311 6.54 -13.44 -12.37
CA MET A 311 7.93 -13.30 -12.82
C MET A 311 8.27 -11.87 -13.29
N PRO A 312 7.48 -11.24 -14.18
CA PRO A 312 7.73 -9.85 -14.55
C PRO A 312 7.53 -8.88 -13.36
N THR A 313 6.53 -9.14 -12.52
CA THR A 313 6.24 -8.29 -11.36
C THR A 313 7.38 -8.30 -10.34
N VAL A 314 7.94 -9.47 -10.01
CA VAL A 314 9.14 -9.58 -9.16
C VAL A 314 10.31 -8.83 -9.77
N GLY A 315 10.52 -8.94 -11.08
CA GLY A 315 11.58 -8.20 -11.78
C GLY A 315 11.41 -6.68 -11.68
N LEU A 316 10.19 -6.19 -11.85
CA LEU A 316 9.85 -4.76 -11.71
C LEU A 316 10.06 -4.26 -10.28
N THR A 317 9.67 -5.05 -9.29
CA THR A 317 9.85 -4.73 -7.88
C THR A 317 11.32 -4.62 -7.50
N GLU A 318 12.14 -5.58 -7.93
CA GLU A 318 13.59 -5.52 -7.67
C GLU A 318 14.24 -4.32 -8.36
N LEU A 319 13.78 -3.99 -9.59
CA LEU A 319 14.26 -2.80 -10.29
C LEU A 319 13.85 -1.53 -9.54
N GLY A 320 12.61 -1.42 -9.06
CA GLY A 320 12.14 -0.29 -8.25
C GLY A 320 12.98 -0.12 -6.99
N ARG A 321 13.24 -1.20 -6.26
CA ARG A 321 14.11 -1.19 -5.08
C ARG A 321 15.53 -0.75 -5.41
N LEU A 322 16.13 -1.29 -6.47
CA LEU A 322 17.46 -0.89 -6.91
C LEU A 322 17.53 0.60 -7.27
N ILE A 323 16.48 1.13 -7.90
CA ILE A 323 16.37 2.56 -8.21
C ILE A 323 16.34 3.38 -6.92
N LEU A 324 15.51 2.99 -5.93
CA LEU A 324 15.44 3.68 -4.65
C LEU A 324 16.79 3.68 -3.90
N GLU A 325 17.44 2.52 -3.81
CA GLU A 325 18.76 2.37 -3.17
C GLU A 325 19.82 3.21 -3.90
N THR A 326 19.79 3.19 -5.24
CA THR A 326 20.75 3.96 -6.06
C THR A 326 20.50 5.46 -5.93
N LYS A 327 19.24 5.91 -5.98
CA LYS A 327 18.87 7.32 -5.76
C LYS A 327 19.34 7.78 -4.38
N ASN A 328 19.02 7.03 -3.33
CA ASN A 328 19.40 7.38 -1.96
C ASN A 328 20.91 7.43 -1.79
N GLY A 329 21.65 6.42 -2.28
CA GLY A 329 23.10 6.39 -2.22
C GLY A 329 23.76 7.55 -3.01
N PHE A 330 23.21 7.88 -4.18
CA PHE A 330 23.72 8.97 -5.01
C PHE A 330 23.48 10.35 -4.38
N LEU A 331 22.27 10.60 -3.86
CA LEU A 331 21.91 11.86 -3.21
C LEU A 331 22.81 12.22 -2.02
N HIS A 332 23.37 11.19 -1.37
CA HIS A 332 24.22 11.34 -0.19
C HIS A 332 25.71 11.09 -0.49
N SER A 333 26.08 10.90 -1.75
CA SER A 333 27.49 10.77 -2.14
C SER A 333 28.22 12.11 -2.05
N ASP A 334 29.54 12.04 -1.79
CA ASP A 334 30.39 13.22 -1.83
C ASP A 334 30.32 13.95 -3.17
N LEU A 335 30.06 13.20 -4.25
CA LEU A 335 29.90 13.74 -5.60
C LEU A 335 28.71 14.70 -5.70
N ALA A 336 27.56 14.34 -5.11
CA ALA A 336 26.37 15.19 -5.13
C ALA A 336 26.53 16.48 -4.29
N GLN A 337 27.55 16.53 -3.43
CA GLN A 337 27.86 17.67 -2.57
C GLN A 337 28.88 18.65 -3.20
N THR A 338 29.35 18.37 -4.43
CA THR A 338 30.36 19.23 -5.09
C THR A 338 29.73 20.42 -5.81
N ASP A 339 30.49 21.52 -5.91
CA ASP A 339 30.09 22.72 -6.66
C ASP A 339 29.92 22.41 -8.17
N GLU A 340 30.71 21.49 -8.71
CA GLU A 340 30.61 21.04 -10.10
C GLU A 340 29.29 20.33 -10.35
N PHE A 341 28.80 19.56 -9.38
CA PHE A 341 27.51 18.90 -9.48
C PHE A 341 26.36 19.90 -9.43
N ALA A 342 26.39 20.89 -8.55
CA ALA A 342 25.42 21.97 -8.48
C ALA A 342 25.39 22.77 -9.80
N ALA A 343 26.55 23.06 -10.39
CA ALA A 343 26.64 23.71 -11.70
C ALA A 343 26.05 22.88 -12.84
N LEU A 344 26.24 21.54 -12.79
CA LEU A 344 25.64 20.59 -13.75
C LEU A 344 24.09 20.59 -13.63
N ALA A 345 23.58 20.52 -12.42
CA ALA A 345 22.15 20.55 -12.15
C ALA A 345 21.49 21.83 -12.68
N GLU A 346 22.09 22.98 -12.43
CA GLU A 346 21.59 24.26 -12.94
C GLU A 346 21.60 24.32 -14.48
N LYS A 347 22.63 23.78 -15.11
CA LYS A 347 22.69 23.68 -16.57
C LYS A 347 21.62 22.75 -17.15
N LEU A 348 21.31 21.65 -16.47
CA LEU A 348 20.25 20.73 -16.87
C LEU A 348 18.87 21.38 -16.72
N LYS A 349 18.61 22.15 -15.66
CA LYS A 349 17.37 22.92 -15.50
C LYS A 349 17.16 23.88 -16.66
N GLN A 350 18.19 24.65 -17.03
CA GLN A 350 18.13 25.59 -18.16
C GLN A 350 17.87 24.86 -19.49
N LEU A 351 18.52 23.72 -19.72
CA LEU A 351 18.32 22.93 -20.93
C LEU A 351 16.93 22.29 -20.99
N SER A 352 16.40 21.81 -19.89
CA SER A 352 15.05 21.26 -19.79
C SER A 352 14.00 22.34 -20.09
N ALA A 353 14.11 23.48 -19.45
CA ALA A 353 13.21 24.61 -19.66
C ALA A 353 13.23 25.15 -21.10
N SER A 354 14.42 25.17 -21.75
CA SER A 354 14.58 25.72 -23.11
C SER A 354 14.08 24.78 -24.21
N ARG A 355 14.01 23.47 -23.96
CA ARG A 355 13.73 22.47 -25.01
C ARG A 355 12.41 21.73 -24.84
N ASN A 356 11.68 21.97 -23.77
CA ASN A 356 10.42 21.26 -23.43
C ASN A 356 10.54 19.73 -23.66
N ARG A 357 11.65 19.13 -23.21
CA ARG A 357 11.91 17.70 -23.39
C ARG A 357 11.86 16.98 -22.05
N LYS A 358 11.34 15.75 -22.04
CA LYS A 358 11.44 14.85 -20.87
C LYS A 358 12.92 14.59 -20.56
N LEU A 359 13.26 14.68 -19.28
CA LEU A 359 14.60 14.35 -18.78
C LEU A 359 14.81 12.85 -18.82
N ASN A 360 16.04 12.41 -19.07
CA ASN A 360 16.36 11.01 -18.86
C ASN A 360 16.55 10.70 -17.36
N PRO A 361 16.53 9.43 -16.94
CA PRO A 361 16.63 9.07 -15.52
C PRO A 361 17.88 9.63 -14.82
N PHE A 362 19.03 9.71 -15.52
CA PHE A 362 20.25 10.27 -14.96
C PHE A 362 20.14 11.80 -14.78
N GLU A 363 19.61 12.52 -15.76
CA GLU A 363 19.36 13.95 -15.67
C GLU A 363 18.38 14.27 -14.54
N LEU A 364 17.35 13.43 -14.38
CA LEU A 364 16.40 13.53 -13.29
C LEU A 364 17.09 13.33 -11.93
N MET A 365 17.92 12.27 -11.78
CA MET A 365 18.71 12.06 -10.57
C MET A 365 19.58 13.28 -10.21
N VAL A 366 20.25 13.89 -11.19
CA VAL A 366 21.08 15.08 -10.96
C VAL A 366 20.23 16.24 -10.46
N LEU A 367 19.02 16.45 -11.02
CA LEU A 367 18.14 17.53 -10.57
C LEU A 367 17.54 17.27 -9.19
N LEU A 368 17.25 16.00 -8.86
CA LEU A 368 16.76 15.62 -7.53
C LEU A 368 17.85 15.84 -6.47
N ALA A 369 19.09 15.49 -6.77
CA ALA A 369 20.22 15.74 -5.87
C ALA A 369 20.44 17.23 -5.59
N ASP A 370 20.29 18.09 -6.60
CA ASP A 370 20.39 19.56 -6.43
C ASP A 370 19.25 20.12 -5.56
N ARG A 371 18.08 19.47 -5.60
CA ARG A 371 16.95 19.83 -4.72
C ARG A 371 17.12 19.30 -3.29
N ALA A 372 17.96 18.28 -3.09
CA ALA A 372 18.31 17.82 -1.75
C ALA A 372 19.00 18.96 -1.00
N THR A 373 18.38 19.42 0.07
CA THR A 373 18.79 20.65 0.79
C THR A 373 20.19 20.52 1.38
N PRO A 374 21.06 21.52 1.22
CA PRO A 374 22.43 21.52 1.75
C PRO A 374 22.53 21.42 3.28
N ASN A 375 21.42 21.41 4.00
CA ASN A 375 21.37 21.40 5.46
C ASN A 375 21.08 20.03 6.09
N LYS A 376 20.87 18.98 5.33
CA LYS A 376 20.69 17.64 5.88
C LYS A 376 22.05 16.95 5.98
N LYS A 377 22.59 16.87 7.21
CA LYS A 377 23.88 16.24 7.49
C LYS A 377 23.89 14.71 7.39
N GLU A 378 22.73 14.08 7.33
CA GLU A 378 22.61 12.62 7.35
C GLU A 378 21.69 12.12 6.23
N PRO A 379 22.04 10.97 5.61
CA PRO A 379 21.20 10.33 4.60
C PRO A 379 19.82 9.94 5.16
N SER A 380 18.83 9.82 4.26
CA SER A 380 17.54 9.22 4.62
C SER A 380 17.77 7.76 4.93
N GLU A 381 17.22 7.29 6.03
CA GLU A 381 17.29 5.88 6.37
C GLU A 381 16.32 5.09 5.50
N LEU A 382 16.81 4.07 4.81
CA LEU A 382 16.00 3.18 3.96
C LEU A 382 15.92 1.83 4.65
N TYR A 383 14.71 1.44 5.03
CA TYR A 383 14.40 0.16 5.65
C TYR A 383 13.57 -0.71 4.70
N GLY A 384 13.84 -1.98 4.67
CA GLY A 384 13.09 -2.93 3.84
C GLY A 384 12.90 -4.26 4.54
N ALA A 385 11.65 -4.74 4.61
CA ALA A 385 11.39 -6.07 5.14
C ALA A 385 11.95 -7.16 4.20
N GLU A 386 12.70 -8.09 4.76
CA GLU A 386 13.13 -9.30 4.06
C GLU A 386 12.21 -10.46 4.46
N PHE A 387 11.28 -10.80 3.56
CA PHE A 387 10.37 -11.92 3.77
C PHE A 387 11.05 -13.21 3.32
N HIS A 388 11.49 -14.03 4.26
CA HIS A 388 12.06 -15.34 3.98
C HIS A 388 10.95 -16.39 4.04
N ILE A 389 10.46 -16.81 2.86
CA ILE A 389 9.45 -17.86 2.77
C ILE A 389 10.19 -19.21 2.64
N PRO A 390 10.01 -20.14 3.60
CA PRO A 390 10.58 -21.48 3.50
C PRO A 390 10.14 -22.20 2.23
N ASP A 391 11.01 -23.05 1.66
CA ASP A 391 10.76 -23.74 0.38
C ASP A 391 9.49 -24.59 0.40
N ASP A 392 9.18 -25.22 1.54
CA ASP A 392 7.95 -26.00 1.74
C ASP A 392 6.68 -25.14 1.82
N LYS A 393 6.83 -23.82 2.05
CA LYS A 393 5.74 -22.85 2.14
C LYS A 393 5.62 -21.91 0.92
N VAL A 394 6.51 -22.01 -0.06
CA VAL A 394 6.45 -21.19 -1.28
C VAL A 394 5.10 -21.32 -1.99
N ARG A 395 4.51 -22.53 -1.97
CA ARG A 395 3.18 -22.75 -2.55
C ARG A 395 2.08 -22.06 -1.76
N ALA A 396 2.23 -21.96 -0.43
CA ALA A 396 1.28 -21.25 0.42
C ALA A 396 1.27 -19.73 0.09
N ALA A 397 2.38 -19.19 -0.42
CA ALA A 397 2.47 -17.80 -0.84
C ALA A 397 1.48 -17.42 -1.96
N TRP A 398 0.93 -18.41 -2.66
CA TRP A 398 -0.10 -18.26 -3.71
C TRP A 398 -1.46 -18.79 -3.29
N GLY A 399 -1.50 -19.47 -2.15
CA GLY A 399 -2.72 -20.07 -1.62
C GLY A 399 -3.57 -19.03 -0.91
N TRP A 400 -4.87 -19.06 -1.21
CA TRP A 400 -5.86 -18.24 -0.52
C TRP A 400 -6.58 -19.01 0.59
N SER A 401 -6.04 -20.16 1.05
CA SER A 401 -6.61 -20.85 2.20
C SER A 401 -6.33 -20.06 3.49
N ARG A 402 -7.21 -20.19 4.47
CA ARG A 402 -7.07 -19.53 5.77
C ARG A 402 -5.77 -19.94 6.49
N SER A 403 -5.38 -21.22 6.38
CA SER A 403 -4.10 -21.69 6.92
C SER A 403 -2.91 -21.06 6.22
N SER A 404 -2.93 -20.96 4.88
CA SER A 404 -1.90 -20.28 4.11
C SER A 404 -1.76 -18.81 4.53
N MET A 405 -2.89 -18.10 4.71
CA MET A 405 -2.88 -16.71 5.17
C MET A 405 -2.31 -16.56 6.60
N LYS A 406 -2.63 -17.51 7.52
CA LYS A 406 -2.04 -17.55 8.88
C LYS A 406 -0.53 -17.78 8.82
N ASP A 407 -0.06 -18.68 7.98
CA ASP A 407 1.37 -18.96 7.79
C ASP A 407 2.11 -17.71 7.26
N LEU A 408 1.57 -17.08 6.22
CA LEU A 408 2.16 -15.85 5.66
C LEU A 408 2.18 -14.71 6.68
N PHE A 409 1.11 -14.56 7.47
CA PHE A 409 1.08 -13.57 8.55
C PHE A 409 2.19 -13.82 9.59
N SER A 410 2.43 -15.09 9.97
CA SER A 410 3.49 -15.48 10.90
C SER A 410 4.88 -15.17 10.34
N ILE A 411 5.14 -15.47 9.07
CA ILE A 411 6.39 -15.13 8.37
C ILE A 411 6.57 -13.60 8.33
N GLY A 412 5.48 -12.87 8.08
CA GLY A 412 5.48 -11.41 8.13
C GLY A 412 5.88 -10.87 9.52
N LYS A 413 5.38 -11.48 10.59
CA LYS A 413 5.76 -11.10 11.98
C LYS A 413 7.25 -11.33 12.26
N GLU A 414 7.82 -12.40 11.74
CA GLU A 414 9.26 -12.67 11.87
C GLU A 414 10.09 -11.60 11.16
N ALA A 415 9.75 -11.29 9.90
CA ALA A 415 10.39 -10.23 9.13
C ALA A 415 10.25 -8.86 9.81
N GLY A 416 9.04 -8.54 10.32
CA GLY A 416 8.77 -7.33 11.09
C GLY A 416 9.59 -7.24 12.39
N THR A 417 9.89 -8.37 13.03
CA THR A 417 10.74 -8.40 14.22
C THR A 417 12.18 -8.00 13.89
N GLN A 418 12.74 -8.54 12.81
CA GLN A 418 14.10 -8.18 12.36
C GLN A 418 14.16 -6.70 11.99
N LEU A 419 13.18 -6.24 11.26
CA LEU A 419 13.07 -4.84 10.84
C LEU A 419 12.89 -3.88 12.03
N ALA A 420 12.10 -4.25 13.04
CA ALA A 420 11.98 -3.47 14.29
C ALA A 420 13.31 -3.37 15.06
N ILE A 421 14.10 -4.44 15.05
CA ILE A 421 15.44 -4.44 15.64
C ILE A 421 16.38 -3.48 14.88
N GLU A 422 16.29 -3.46 13.56
CA GLU A 422 17.06 -2.56 12.72
C GLU A 422 16.68 -1.10 12.96
N MET A 423 15.38 -0.77 12.89
CA MET A 423 14.87 0.60 13.04
C MET A 423 15.07 1.18 14.44
N TYR A 424 14.83 0.38 15.50
CA TYR A 424 14.76 0.91 16.87
C TYR A 424 15.91 0.45 17.77
N GLY A 425 16.77 -0.46 17.28
CA GLY A 425 17.85 -1.06 18.05
C GLY A 425 17.37 -2.05 19.14
N LYS A 426 18.26 -2.94 19.56
CA LYS A 426 17.94 -3.99 20.56
C LYS A 426 17.51 -3.45 21.95
N ARG A 427 17.81 -2.19 22.25
CA ARG A 427 17.57 -1.60 23.58
C ARG A 427 16.18 -1.00 23.79
N HIS A 428 15.43 -0.76 22.71
CA HIS A 428 14.11 -0.11 22.78
C HIS A 428 12.93 -1.06 22.56
N ILE A 429 13.22 -2.30 22.16
CA ILE A 429 12.16 -3.26 21.89
C ILE A 429 11.78 -3.95 23.20
N GLY A 430 10.76 -3.42 23.87
CA GLY A 430 10.08 -4.08 24.99
C GLY A 430 9.25 -5.27 24.53
N LEU A 431 9.77 -6.11 23.64
CA LEU A 431 9.13 -7.36 23.20
C LEU A 431 9.17 -8.35 24.38
N LYS A 432 8.18 -8.25 25.27
CA LYS A 432 7.93 -9.27 26.27
C LYS A 432 7.60 -10.58 25.55
N GLY A 433 8.56 -11.48 25.47
CA GLY A 433 8.33 -12.87 25.07
C GLY A 433 8.99 -13.35 23.77
N VAL A 434 9.85 -12.58 23.09
CA VAL A 434 10.65 -13.08 21.98
C VAL A 434 12.04 -13.43 22.50
N SER A 435 12.28 -14.71 22.77
CA SER A 435 13.64 -15.23 22.91
C SER A 435 14.31 -15.16 21.54
N ALA A 436 15.46 -14.48 21.48
CA ALA A 436 16.31 -14.53 20.28
C ALA A 436 16.70 -15.98 19.97
N PRO A 437 16.82 -16.35 18.68
CA PRO A 437 17.27 -17.67 18.26
C PRO A 437 18.68 -17.97 18.73
#